data_77184c9d5d58d8821c91e98ca7771b7d
#
_entry.id   77184c9d5d58d8821c91e98ca7771b7d
#
_cell.length_a   1.000
_cell.length_b   1.000
_cell.length_c   1.000
_cell.angle_alpha   90.00
_cell.angle_beta   90.00
_cell.angle_gamma   90.00
#
_symmetry.space_group_name_H-M   'P 1'
#
loop_
_entity.id
_entity.type
_entity.pdbx_description
1 polymer ?
#
loop_
_entity_poly.entity_id
_entity_poly.type
_entity_poly.pdbx_seq_one_letter_code
_entity_poly.pdbx_strand_id
1 'polypeptide(L)'
;MYQSTAIFFDGKSSANRSVELLVNDRIGEFQFTPEGGIPVIWHLEDIRYEKYGSYLEIKNVNDSVAFLQVTDKEFVTQFLSHLNRKNKINAYEKLLSLGFKKHLVIAGVLLVFIVAGYLLFSPIIAEKAVALMPESFDDYLGSSFMMDYMTENSVDSEKTDILNAFAAQLELNNTRPLTFTVVEKPIVNAFALPDGNIVLYTGLLDKMENYEELAGLIGHEVVHVNQRHSLKMLCRNLAGYIFISAIFSDVNGIMAVIADNAHNLNSLSFSREYEREADHKGAALMIQNRIDPYGMLKLFERLQDDEDFVVPEFFSSHPITDNRMQYIEEYISGEKYEAEHNDSLSGLFEELKK
;
A
#
# COMPACT_ATOMS: atom_id res chain seq x y z
N MET A 1 48.37 25.12 16.63
CA MET A 1 48.31 26.54 16.23
C MET A 1 48.38 26.58 14.73
N TYR A 2 47.46 27.24 14.06
CA TYR A 2 47.37 27.39 12.62
C TYR A 2 46.92 28.81 12.28
N GLN A 3 47.22 29.29 11.09
CA GLN A 3 46.96 30.67 10.67
C GLN A 3 46.36 30.70 9.27
N SER A 4 45.62 31.77 8.99
CA SER A 4 45.05 32.05 7.67
C SER A 4 44.85 33.54 7.48
N THR A 5 44.64 33.94 6.24
CA THR A 5 44.16 35.29 5.95
C THR A 5 42.64 35.27 5.96
N ALA A 6 42.00 36.22 6.62
CA ALA A 6 40.59 36.41 6.69
C ALA A 6 40.19 37.84 6.30
N ILE A 7 38.94 38.01 5.87
CA ILE A 7 38.37 39.35 5.70
C ILE A 7 37.49 39.63 6.93
N PHE A 8 37.82 40.69 7.64
CA PHE A 8 37.06 41.14 8.80
C PHE A 8 36.08 42.25 8.41
N PHE A 9 34.83 42.05 8.84
CA PHE A 9 33.76 43.01 8.74
C PHE A 9 33.39 43.46 10.16
N ASP A 10 33.47 44.78 10.43
CA ASP A 10 33.17 45.33 11.75
C ASP A 10 31.65 45.56 11.97
N GLY A 11 30.85 45.34 10.92
CA GLY A 11 29.41 45.56 10.95
C GLY A 11 28.94 47.00 11.08
N LYS A 12 29.89 47.95 11.16
CA LYS A 12 29.64 49.41 11.27
C LYS A 12 29.90 50.15 9.97
N SER A 13 30.75 49.58 9.15
CA SER A 13 31.12 50.12 7.83
C SER A 13 31.06 49.02 6.77
N SER A 14 30.88 49.41 5.51
CA SER A 14 30.97 48.47 4.37
C SER A 14 32.43 48.13 3.98
N ALA A 15 33.40 48.60 4.73
CA ALA A 15 34.80 48.34 4.44
C ALA A 15 35.19 46.93 4.90
N ASN A 16 35.71 46.15 3.96
CA ASN A 16 36.35 44.88 4.22
C ASN A 16 37.84 45.11 4.58
N ARG A 17 38.29 44.48 5.65
CA ARG A 17 39.68 44.60 6.10
C ARG A 17 40.35 43.24 6.09
N SER A 18 41.44 43.09 5.34
CA SER A 18 42.22 41.86 5.39
C SER A 18 42.94 41.76 6.73
N VAL A 19 42.85 40.65 7.39
CA VAL A 19 43.48 40.39 8.69
C VAL A 19 44.20 39.05 8.67
N GLU A 20 45.30 38.96 9.41
CA GLU A 20 45.89 37.67 9.74
C GLU A 20 45.15 37.06 10.93
N LEU A 21 44.59 35.89 10.74
CA LEU A 21 43.88 35.13 11.77
C LEU A 21 44.80 34.05 12.32
N LEU A 22 45.09 34.12 13.60
CA LEU A 22 45.86 33.12 14.35
C LEU A 22 44.90 32.34 15.23
N VAL A 23 44.92 31.01 15.11
CA VAL A 23 44.11 30.13 15.95
C VAL A 23 44.99 29.28 16.85
N ASN A 24 44.81 29.48 18.15
CA ASN A 24 45.44 28.63 19.16
C ASN A 24 44.49 27.55 19.61
N ASP A 25 44.61 26.38 19.02
CA ASP A 25 43.73 25.23 19.24
C ASP A 25 43.83 24.61 20.67
N ARG A 26 44.91 24.88 21.39
CA ARG A 26 45.10 24.38 22.76
C ARG A 26 44.22 25.11 23.76
N ILE A 27 44.16 26.44 23.63
CA ILE A 27 43.40 27.32 24.53
C ILE A 27 42.07 27.75 23.93
N GLY A 28 41.82 27.46 22.63
CA GLY A 28 40.56 27.78 21.96
C GLY A 28 40.42 29.28 21.65
N GLU A 29 41.48 29.97 21.29
CA GLU A 29 41.44 31.40 20.99
C GLU A 29 41.68 31.67 19.51
N PHE A 30 40.93 32.66 18.99
CA PHE A 30 41.07 33.30 17.69
C PHE A 30 41.58 34.67 17.88
N GLN A 31 42.79 34.94 17.41
CA GLN A 31 43.43 36.25 17.52
C GLN A 31 43.60 36.85 16.14
N PHE A 32 43.20 38.09 15.97
CA PHE A 32 43.45 38.89 14.77
C PHE A 32 43.57 40.36 15.09
N THR A 33 44.26 41.11 14.25
CA THR A 33 44.42 42.54 14.44
C THR A 33 43.97 43.26 13.18
N PRO A 34 42.86 44.02 13.23
CA PRO A 34 42.47 44.90 12.13
C PRO A 34 43.52 46.00 11.90
N GLU A 35 43.70 46.40 10.65
CA GLU A 35 44.68 47.43 10.28
C GLU A 35 44.45 48.73 11.06
N GLY A 36 45.46 49.19 11.79
CA GLY A 36 45.40 50.37 12.67
C GLY A 36 44.57 50.19 13.94
N GLY A 37 44.15 48.95 14.28
CA GLY A 37 43.31 48.64 15.45
C GLY A 37 44.08 47.92 16.56
N ILE A 38 43.32 47.57 17.61
CA ILE A 38 43.77 46.78 18.76
C ILE A 38 43.59 45.29 18.43
N PRO A 39 44.47 44.38 18.89
CA PRO A 39 44.26 42.95 18.80
C PRO A 39 42.93 42.52 19.36
N VAL A 40 42.16 41.75 18.59
CA VAL A 40 40.88 41.18 18.96
C VAL A 40 41.06 39.68 19.25
N ILE A 41 40.51 39.22 20.37
CA ILE A 41 40.55 37.82 20.76
C ILE A 41 39.10 37.33 20.89
N TRP A 42 38.77 36.28 20.16
CA TRP A 42 37.52 35.57 20.31
C TRP A 42 37.76 34.16 20.87
N HIS A 43 36.94 33.71 21.78
CA HIS A 43 37.02 32.35 22.32
C HIS A 43 36.17 31.39 21.51
N LEU A 44 36.63 30.15 21.34
CA LEU A 44 35.96 29.13 20.56
C LEU A 44 34.53 28.82 21.08
N GLU A 45 34.26 29.05 22.33
CA GLU A 45 32.95 28.87 22.95
C GLU A 45 31.97 30.01 22.61
N ASP A 46 32.49 31.15 22.24
CA ASP A 46 31.69 32.35 21.89
C ASP A 46 31.53 32.54 20.38
N ILE A 47 32.00 31.62 19.55
CA ILE A 47 31.86 31.75 18.11
C ILE A 47 30.73 30.86 17.56
N ARG A 48 30.05 31.39 16.55
CA ARG A 48 29.23 30.65 15.60
C ARG A 48 29.88 30.69 14.23
N TYR A 49 29.67 29.65 13.44
CA TYR A 49 30.20 29.60 12.10
C TYR A 49 29.14 29.07 11.15
N GLU A 50 29.21 29.55 9.92
CA GLU A 50 28.38 29.08 8.83
C GLU A 50 29.25 28.87 7.59
N LYS A 51 29.03 27.78 6.87
CA LYS A 51 29.81 27.49 5.66
C LYS A 51 28.97 27.81 4.44
N TYR A 52 29.44 28.74 3.63
CA TYR A 52 28.84 29.15 2.36
C TYR A 52 29.72 28.68 1.23
N GLY A 53 29.42 27.58 0.56
CA GLY A 53 30.11 27.06 -0.62
C GLY A 53 31.64 27.26 -0.64
N SER A 54 32.08 28.48 -0.95
CA SER A 54 33.49 28.84 -1.14
C SER A 54 34.18 29.47 0.08
N TYR A 55 33.44 29.84 1.14
CA TYR A 55 34.01 30.48 2.31
C TYR A 55 33.35 30.03 3.62
N LEU A 56 34.05 30.23 4.73
CA LEU A 56 33.55 30.04 6.10
C LEU A 56 33.35 31.42 6.73
N GLU A 57 32.16 31.66 7.24
CA GLU A 57 31.83 32.83 8.05
C GLU A 57 31.89 32.47 9.52
N ILE A 58 32.64 33.28 10.31
CA ILE A 58 32.82 33.10 11.75
C ILE A 58 32.34 34.36 12.46
N LYS A 59 31.37 34.24 13.36
CA LYS A 59 30.79 35.31 14.16
C LYS A 59 31.07 35.10 15.63
N ASN A 60 31.21 36.20 16.39
CA ASN A 60 31.18 36.11 17.84
C ASN A 60 29.74 36.27 18.35
N VAL A 61 29.32 35.38 19.26
CA VAL A 61 27.98 35.41 19.83
C VAL A 61 27.71 36.71 20.65
N ASN A 62 28.79 37.26 21.25
CA ASN A 62 28.72 38.47 22.05
C ASN A 62 28.82 39.78 21.21
N ASP A 63 29.21 39.66 19.92
CA ASP A 63 29.21 40.76 18.94
C ASP A 63 28.58 40.25 17.64
N SER A 64 27.24 40.31 17.60
CA SER A 64 26.47 39.73 16.47
C SER A 64 26.60 40.45 15.14
N VAL A 65 27.32 41.56 15.08
CA VAL A 65 27.43 42.42 13.90
C VAL A 65 28.75 42.19 13.19
N ALA A 66 29.83 41.89 13.93
CA ALA A 66 31.16 41.65 13.37
C ALA A 66 31.35 40.19 12.97
N PHE A 67 31.99 39.94 11.82
CA PHE A 67 32.32 38.60 11.37
C PHE A 67 33.62 38.52 10.59
N LEU A 68 34.18 37.32 10.55
CA LEU A 68 35.34 36.96 9.74
C LEU A 68 34.89 36.05 8.59
N GLN A 69 35.36 36.35 7.39
CA GLN A 69 35.16 35.52 6.22
C GLN A 69 36.52 34.89 5.81
N VAL A 70 36.58 33.56 5.84
CA VAL A 70 37.77 32.78 5.53
C VAL A 70 37.55 31.95 4.29
N THR A 71 38.40 32.11 3.28
CA THR A 71 38.32 31.40 1.99
C THR A 71 39.35 30.29 1.85
N ASP A 72 40.35 30.26 2.75
CA ASP A 72 41.43 29.27 2.76
C ASP A 72 40.87 27.87 3.08
N LYS A 73 40.92 26.99 2.09
CA LYS A 73 40.41 25.62 2.19
C LYS A 73 41.14 24.76 3.22
N GLU A 74 42.46 25.00 3.37
CA GLU A 74 43.26 24.23 4.33
C GLU A 74 42.89 24.61 5.76
N PHE A 75 42.81 25.90 6.03
CA PHE A 75 42.36 26.44 7.30
C PHE A 75 40.94 25.92 7.64
N VAL A 76 40.00 26.04 6.71
CA VAL A 76 38.63 25.57 6.91
C VAL A 76 38.60 24.08 7.26
N THR A 77 39.39 23.25 6.59
CA THR A 77 39.50 21.83 6.87
C THR A 77 40.08 21.55 8.26
N GLN A 78 41.13 22.24 8.64
CA GLN A 78 41.76 22.11 9.96
C GLN A 78 40.83 22.59 11.07
N PHE A 79 40.15 23.70 10.88
CA PHE A 79 39.20 24.27 11.82
C PHE A 79 38.00 23.32 12.05
N LEU A 80 37.37 22.83 10.99
CA LEU A 80 36.26 21.87 11.11
C LEU A 80 36.69 20.55 11.74
N SER A 81 37.91 20.07 11.45
CA SER A 81 38.48 18.88 12.08
C SER A 81 38.72 19.06 13.60
N HIS A 82 39.13 20.27 14.01
CA HIS A 82 39.29 20.62 15.42
C HIS A 82 37.95 20.68 16.15
N LEU A 83 36.92 21.29 15.55
CA LEU A 83 35.56 21.32 16.08
C LEU A 83 34.95 19.93 16.21
N ASN A 84 35.21 19.06 15.23
CA ASN A 84 34.74 17.66 15.28
C ASN A 84 35.36 16.92 16.46
N ARG A 85 36.64 17.08 16.72
CA ARG A 85 37.32 16.49 17.89
C ARG A 85 36.73 16.97 19.23
N LYS A 86 36.23 18.21 19.29
CA LYS A 86 35.56 18.77 20.47
C LYS A 86 34.05 18.55 20.52
N ASN A 87 33.49 17.74 19.62
CA ASN A 87 32.04 17.43 19.53
C ASN A 87 31.13 18.69 19.34
N LYS A 88 31.71 19.76 18.76
CA LYS A 88 30.97 21.03 18.52
C LYS A 88 30.42 21.15 17.09
N ILE A 89 30.52 20.12 16.26
CA ILE A 89 29.94 20.08 14.93
C ILE A 89 28.49 19.59 15.04
N ASN A 90 27.57 20.33 14.43
CA ASN A 90 26.18 19.92 14.31
C ASN A 90 26.04 18.59 13.54
N ALA A 91 25.06 17.76 13.90
CA ALA A 91 24.80 16.46 13.24
C ALA A 91 24.65 16.60 11.71
N TYR A 92 24.06 17.70 11.25
CA TYR A 92 23.91 18.04 9.83
C TYR A 92 25.25 18.23 9.11
N GLU A 93 26.18 19.00 9.69
CA GLU A 93 27.50 19.20 9.11
C GLU A 93 28.36 17.95 9.15
N LYS A 94 28.19 17.14 10.22
CA LYS A 94 28.82 15.81 10.29
C LYS A 94 28.31 14.90 9.18
N LEU A 95 27.03 14.96 8.88
CA LEU A 95 26.44 14.26 7.74
C LEU A 95 27.03 14.75 6.41
N LEU A 96 27.07 16.06 6.18
CA LEU A 96 27.60 16.66 4.95
C LEU A 96 29.10 16.37 4.75
N SER A 97 29.88 16.21 5.83
CA SER A 97 31.30 15.87 5.76
C SER A 97 31.59 14.42 5.37
N LEU A 98 30.55 13.55 5.37
CA LEU A 98 30.66 12.19 4.90
C LEU A 98 30.90 12.18 3.40
N GLY A 99 31.97 11.54 2.93
CA GLY A 99 32.25 11.43 1.49
C GLY A 99 31.10 10.74 0.72
N PHE A 100 31.02 11.02 -0.59
CA PHE A 100 29.95 10.55 -1.49
C PHE A 100 29.58 9.06 -1.32
N LYS A 101 30.57 8.16 -1.15
CA LYS A 101 30.33 6.73 -0.93
C LYS A 101 29.50 6.45 0.32
N LYS A 102 29.72 7.19 1.42
CA LYS A 102 28.93 7.01 2.65
C LYS A 102 27.49 7.54 2.50
N HIS A 103 27.29 8.63 1.77
CA HIS A 103 25.95 9.13 1.43
C HIS A 103 25.17 8.10 0.60
N LEU A 104 25.81 7.45 -0.38
CA LEU A 104 25.20 6.36 -1.15
C LEU A 104 24.78 5.18 -0.27
N VAL A 105 25.62 4.78 0.69
CA VAL A 105 25.27 3.71 1.63
C VAL A 105 24.10 4.11 2.51
N ILE A 106 24.09 5.33 3.06
CA ILE A 106 22.96 5.82 3.88
C ILE A 106 21.68 5.87 3.05
N ALA A 107 21.73 6.40 1.83
CA ALA A 107 20.57 6.42 0.93
C ALA A 107 20.06 5.01 0.60
N GLY A 108 20.97 4.06 0.35
CA GLY A 108 20.63 2.65 0.12
C GLY A 108 19.96 2.00 1.34
N VAL A 109 20.49 2.24 2.53
CA VAL A 109 19.88 1.75 3.78
C VAL A 109 18.50 2.35 4.00
N LEU A 110 18.34 3.66 3.82
CA LEU A 110 17.04 4.33 3.93
C LEU A 110 16.04 3.78 2.91
N LEU A 111 16.46 3.56 1.67
CA LEU A 111 15.62 2.96 0.63
C LEU A 111 15.15 1.55 1.05
N VAL A 112 16.06 0.72 1.57
CA VAL A 112 15.71 -0.62 2.07
C VAL A 112 14.69 -0.54 3.21
N PHE A 113 14.85 0.39 4.15
CA PHE A 113 13.86 0.59 5.22
C PHE A 113 12.50 1.07 4.70
N ILE A 114 12.48 1.97 3.71
CA ILE A 114 11.24 2.43 3.08
C ILE A 114 10.53 1.27 2.37
N VAL A 115 11.27 0.49 1.55
CA VAL A 115 10.71 -0.66 0.84
C VAL A 115 10.23 -1.74 1.81
N ALA A 116 11.02 -2.08 2.83
CA ALA A 116 10.62 -3.03 3.85
C ALA A 116 9.39 -2.56 4.62
N GLY A 117 9.36 -1.28 5.01
CA GLY A 117 8.20 -0.66 5.64
C GLY A 117 6.95 -0.73 4.74
N TYR A 118 7.08 -0.39 3.46
CA TYR A 118 5.99 -0.52 2.49
C TYR A 118 5.45 -1.96 2.40
N LEU A 119 6.33 -2.95 2.23
CA LEU A 119 5.94 -4.35 2.11
C LEU A 119 5.27 -4.91 3.38
N LEU A 120 5.74 -4.50 4.55
CA LEU A 120 5.20 -4.95 5.83
C LEU A 120 3.87 -4.27 6.19
N PHE A 121 3.71 -2.99 5.85
CA PHE A 121 2.54 -2.20 6.27
C PHE A 121 1.47 -2.06 5.20
N SER A 122 1.75 -2.38 3.92
CA SER A 122 0.76 -2.24 2.85
C SER A 122 -0.55 -3.02 3.09
N PRO A 123 -0.55 -4.26 3.61
CA PRO A 123 -1.80 -4.95 3.92
C PRO A 123 -2.58 -4.26 5.05
N ILE A 124 -1.89 -3.83 6.10
CA ILE A 124 -2.49 -3.14 7.24
C ILE A 124 -3.08 -1.79 6.82
N ILE A 125 -2.38 -1.07 5.93
CA ILE A 125 -2.86 0.21 5.39
C ILE A 125 -4.14 -0.01 4.59
N ALA A 126 -4.21 -1.03 3.73
CA ALA A 126 -5.38 -1.35 2.94
C ALA A 126 -6.59 -1.66 3.83
N GLU A 127 -6.45 -2.52 4.83
CA GLU A 127 -7.52 -2.85 5.77
C GLU A 127 -8.02 -1.65 6.58
N LYS A 128 -7.09 -0.83 7.07
CA LYS A 128 -7.45 0.40 7.81
C LYS A 128 -8.11 1.44 6.93
N ALA A 129 -7.65 1.59 5.68
CA ALA A 129 -8.27 2.48 4.72
C ALA A 129 -9.72 2.07 4.43
N VAL A 130 -9.97 0.79 4.16
CA VAL A 130 -11.32 0.26 3.92
C VAL A 130 -12.22 0.41 5.15
N ALA A 131 -11.69 0.17 6.35
CA ALA A 131 -12.46 0.34 7.58
C ALA A 131 -12.91 1.80 7.83
N LEU A 132 -12.21 2.78 7.26
CA LEU A 132 -12.56 4.20 7.34
C LEU A 132 -13.48 4.67 6.21
N MET A 133 -13.65 3.87 5.15
CA MET A 133 -14.51 4.20 4.01
C MET A 133 -15.97 3.86 4.31
N PRO A 134 -16.91 4.78 4.06
CA PRO A 134 -18.32 4.52 4.25
C PRO A 134 -18.81 3.48 3.23
N GLU A 135 -19.84 2.71 3.59
CA GLU A 135 -20.43 1.70 2.69
C GLU A 135 -21.01 2.30 1.40
N SER A 136 -21.46 3.56 1.43
CA SER A 136 -21.90 4.27 0.23
C SER A 136 -20.81 4.42 -0.83
N PHE A 137 -19.54 4.28 -0.46
CA PHE A 137 -18.44 4.26 -1.41
C PHE A 137 -18.37 2.92 -2.17
N ASP A 138 -18.67 1.80 -1.50
CA ASP A 138 -18.82 0.50 -2.16
C ASP A 138 -19.96 0.54 -3.18
N ASP A 139 -21.09 1.14 -2.80
CA ASP A 139 -22.25 1.28 -3.69
C ASP A 139 -21.92 2.13 -4.93
N TYR A 140 -21.16 3.21 -4.72
CA TYR A 140 -20.70 4.05 -5.84
C TYR A 140 -19.76 3.29 -6.78
N LEU A 141 -18.77 2.55 -6.24
CA LEU A 141 -17.79 1.82 -7.04
C LEU A 141 -18.46 0.68 -7.84
N GLY A 142 -19.27 -0.14 -7.18
CA GLY A 142 -19.93 -1.26 -7.82
C GLY A 142 -20.94 -0.83 -8.89
N SER A 143 -21.81 0.15 -8.57
CA SER A 143 -22.77 0.66 -9.52
C SER A 143 -22.13 1.38 -10.72
N SER A 144 -21.06 2.13 -10.52
CA SER A 144 -20.29 2.75 -11.59
C SER A 144 -19.67 1.70 -12.51
N PHE A 145 -19.06 0.67 -11.94
CA PHE A 145 -18.52 -0.45 -12.70
C PHE A 145 -19.62 -1.17 -13.50
N MET A 146 -20.74 -1.54 -12.85
CA MET A 146 -21.83 -2.26 -13.51
C MET A 146 -22.44 -1.48 -14.65
N MET A 147 -22.59 -0.17 -14.51
CA MET A 147 -23.13 0.68 -15.57
C MET A 147 -22.27 0.61 -16.85
N ASP A 148 -20.95 0.73 -16.71
CA ASP A 148 -20.03 0.63 -17.85
C ASP A 148 -19.97 -0.83 -18.38
N TYR A 149 -19.89 -1.81 -17.49
CA TYR A 149 -19.78 -3.22 -17.83
C TYR A 149 -20.99 -3.71 -18.63
N MET A 150 -22.22 -3.30 -18.29
CA MET A 150 -23.44 -3.69 -18.98
C MET A 150 -23.59 -3.06 -20.37
N THR A 151 -22.85 -2.00 -20.69
CA THR A 151 -22.85 -1.43 -22.05
C THR A 151 -22.13 -2.32 -23.05
N GLU A 152 -21.19 -3.14 -22.58
CA GLU A 152 -20.32 -3.99 -23.43
C GLU A 152 -20.70 -5.48 -23.39
N ASN A 153 -21.60 -5.88 -22.48
CA ASN A 153 -21.89 -7.30 -22.24
C ASN A 153 -23.41 -7.57 -22.26
N SER A 154 -23.79 -8.70 -22.82
CA SER A 154 -25.17 -9.17 -22.86
C SER A 154 -25.52 -9.89 -21.55
N VAL A 155 -26.66 -9.51 -20.98
CA VAL A 155 -27.23 -10.17 -19.79
C VAL A 155 -28.27 -11.19 -20.23
N ASP A 156 -28.15 -12.44 -19.73
CA ASP A 156 -29.21 -13.42 -19.78
C ASP A 156 -30.21 -13.14 -18.66
N SER A 157 -31.30 -12.46 -19.00
CA SER A 157 -32.29 -12.03 -18.01
C SER A 157 -33.05 -13.21 -17.40
N GLU A 158 -33.32 -14.29 -18.17
CA GLU A 158 -34.03 -15.45 -17.70
C GLU A 158 -33.19 -16.21 -16.65
N LYS A 159 -31.92 -16.51 -17.00
CA LYS A 159 -30.99 -17.14 -16.05
C LYS A 159 -30.70 -16.23 -14.84
N THR A 160 -30.68 -14.92 -15.03
CA THR A 160 -30.50 -13.94 -13.94
C THR A 160 -31.66 -14.06 -12.93
N ASP A 161 -32.91 -14.11 -13.39
CA ASP A 161 -34.08 -14.23 -12.52
C ASP A 161 -34.07 -15.56 -11.76
N ILE A 162 -33.71 -16.65 -12.44
CA ILE A 162 -33.62 -17.99 -11.84
C ILE A 162 -32.48 -18.02 -10.79
N LEU A 163 -31.33 -17.46 -11.09
CA LEU A 163 -30.20 -17.40 -10.16
C LEU A 163 -30.51 -16.59 -8.90
N ASN A 164 -31.21 -15.46 -9.03
CA ASN A 164 -31.67 -14.70 -7.88
C ASN A 164 -32.71 -15.47 -7.06
N ALA A 165 -33.62 -16.20 -7.72
CA ALA A 165 -34.57 -17.08 -7.03
C ALA A 165 -33.86 -18.23 -6.29
N PHE A 166 -32.79 -18.78 -6.84
CA PHE A 166 -31.93 -19.77 -6.19
C PHE A 166 -31.26 -19.17 -4.94
N ALA A 167 -30.58 -18.03 -5.08
CA ALA A 167 -29.88 -17.37 -3.99
C ALA A 167 -30.82 -16.92 -2.87
N ALA A 168 -32.06 -16.54 -3.19
CA ALA A 168 -33.05 -16.14 -2.22
C ALA A 168 -33.50 -17.29 -1.26
N GLN A 169 -33.22 -18.56 -1.61
CA GLN A 169 -33.48 -19.69 -0.74
C GLN A 169 -32.35 -20.00 0.24
N LEU A 170 -31.21 -19.29 0.10
CA LEU A 170 -30.02 -19.50 0.92
C LEU A 170 -29.92 -18.43 2.04
N GLU A 171 -29.57 -18.90 3.23
CA GLU A 171 -29.16 -18.02 4.33
C GLU A 171 -27.69 -17.62 4.12
N LEU A 172 -27.45 -16.43 3.53
CA LEU A 172 -26.12 -15.97 3.11
C LEU A 172 -25.44 -15.05 4.12
N ASN A 173 -26.08 -14.77 5.26
CA ASN A 173 -25.57 -13.90 6.32
C ASN A 173 -25.05 -12.53 5.80
N ASN A 174 -25.66 -12.04 4.72
CA ASN A 174 -25.27 -10.80 4.09
C ASN A 174 -25.77 -9.57 4.86
N THR A 175 -24.91 -8.56 4.97
CA THR A 175 -25.23 -7.29 5.64
C THR A 175 -25.81 -6.25 4.69
N ARG A 176 -25.78 -6.53 3.39
CA ARG A 176 -26.29 -5.67 2.31
C ARG A 176 -27.09 -6.49 1.31
N PRO A 177 -27.98 -5.87 0.52
CA PRO A 177 -28.64 -6.55 -0.57
C PRO A 177 -27.62 -7.18 -1.53
N LEU A 178 -27.93 -8.38 -1.99
CA LEU A 178 -27.17 -9.08 -3.02
C LEU A 178 -27.98 -9.14 -4.30
N THR A 179 -27.33 -8.97 -5.43
CA THR A 179 -27.90 -9.09 -6.76
C THR A 179 -27.00 -9.97 -7.62
N PHE A 180 -27.55 -11.01 -8.19
CA PHE A 180 -26.83 -11.92 -9.07
C PHE A 180 -27.18 -11.60 -10.52
N THR A 181 -26.18 -11.55 -11.39
CA THR A 181 -26.36 -11.27 -12.82
C THR A 181 -25.65 -12.34 -13.63
N VAL A 182 -26.36 -12.94 -14.56
CA VAL A 182 -25.77 -13.89 -15.52
C VAL A 182 -25.44 -13.17 -16.81
N VAL A 183 -24.18 -13.28 -17.25
CA VAL A 183 -23.68 -12.66 -18.48
C VAL A 183 -23.36 -13.73 -19.51
N GLU A 184 -23.83 -13.53 -20.74
CA GLU A 184 -23.61 -14.42 -21.89
C GLU A 184 -22.15 -14.37 -22.33
N LYS A 185 -21.29 -15.12 -21.68
CA LYS A 185 -19.89 -15.31 -22.05
C LYS A 185 -19.48 -16.77 -21.90
N PRO A 186 -18.86 -17.37 -22.94
CA PRO A 186 -18.39 -18.76 -22.88
C PRO A 186 -17.05 -18.86 -22.11
N ILE A 187 -16.83 -17.98 -21.16
CA ILE A 187 -15.61 -17.91 -20.34
C ILE A 187 -15.96 -18.45 -18.97
N VAL A 188 -15.08 -19.26 -18.39
CA VAL A 188 -15.23 -19.75 -17.01
C VAL A 188 -14.80 -18.64 -16.07
N ASN A 189 -15.75 -17.86 -15.56
CA ASN A 189 -15.48 -16.79 -14.62
C ASN A 189 -16.72 -16.40 -13.80
N ALA A 190 -16.48 -15.89 -12.58
CA ALA A 190 -17.41 -15.16 -11.74
C ALA A 190 -16.63 -14.12 -10.94
N PHE A 191 -17.29 -13.07 -10.49
CA PHE A 191 -16.69 -12.08 -9.62
C PHE A 191 -17.71 -11.32 -8.79
N ALA A 192 -17.31 -10.93 -7.59
CA ALA A 192 -18.09 -10.14 -6.67
C ALA A 192 -17.65 -8.67 -6.65
N LEU A 193 -18.61 -7.76 -6.75
CA LEU A 193 -18.40 -6.32 -6.66
C LEU A 193 -18.64 -5.79 -5.23
N PRO A 194 -18.06 -4.66 -4.87
CA PRO A 194 -18.18 -4.12 -3.52
C PRO A 194 -19.62 -3.81 -3.08
N ASP A 195 -20.50 -3.45 -4.02
CA ASP A 195 -21.90 -3.07 -3.76
C ASP A 195 -22.86 -4.25 -3.53
N GLY A 196 -22.39 -5.49 -3.69
CA GLY A 196 -23.21 -6.69 -3.56
C GLY A 196 -23.69 -7.28 -4.88
N ASN A 197 -23.30 -6.71 -6.02
CA ASN A 197 -23.50 -7.34 -7.31
C ASN A 197 -22.49 -8.48 -7.51
N ILE A 198 -22.99 -9.66 -7.89
CA ILE A 198 -22.20 -10.85 -8.19
C ILE A 198 -22.50 -11.25 -9.63
N VAL A 199 -21.49 -11.30 -10.45
CA VAL A 199 -21.62 -11.61 -11.88
C VAL A 199 -21.12 -13.04 -12.13
N LEU A 200 -21.95 -13.85 -12.79
CA LEU A 200 -21.59 -15.19 -13.25
C LEU A 200 -21.62 -15.24 -14.78
N TYR A 201 -20.64 -15.86 -15.38
CA TYR A 201 -20.65 -16.09 -16.81
C TYR A 201 -21.30 -17.44 -17.14
N THR A 202 -21.99 -17.49 -18.28
CA THR A 202 -22.62 -18.75 -18.76
C THR A 202 -21.59 -19.88 -18.87
N GLY A 203 -20.34 -19.61 -19.29
CA GLY A 203 -19.30 -20.61 -19.37
C GLY A 203 -18.96 -21.28 -18.03
N LEU A 204 -19.07 -20.59 -16.91
CA LEU A 204 -18.90 -21.20 -15.58
C LEU A 204 -20.13 -22.03 -15.18
N LEU A 205 -21.34 -21.50 -15.43
CA LEU A 205 -22.57 -22.26 -15.20
C LEU A 205 -22.59 -23.57 -15.99
N ASP A 206 -22.15 -23.55 -17.24
CA ASP A 206 -22.11 -24.73 -18.11
C ASP A 206 -21.19 -25.84 -17.57
N LYS A 207 -20.17 -25.52 -16.79
CA LYS A 207 -19.26 -26.49 -16.17
C LYS A 207 -19.83 -27.15 -14.90
N MET A 208 -20.81 -26.56 -14.26
CA MET A 208 -21.41 -27.10 -13.04
C MET A 208 -22.34 -28.30 -13.36
N GLU A 209 -22.41 -29.28 -12.47
CA GLU A 209 -23.23 -30.48 -12.64
C GLU A 209 -24.38 -30.57 -11.64
N ASN A 210 -24.31 -29.89 -10.53
CA ASN A 210 -25.33 -29.96 -9.48
C ASN A 210 -25.46 -28.63 -8.73
N TYR A 211 -26.54 -28.50 -7.96
CA TYR A 211 -26.87 -27.30 -7.21
C TYR A 211 -25.91 -27.04 -6.04
N GLU A 212 -25.26 -28.09 -5.52
CA GLU A 212 -24.27 -27.97 -4.44
C GLU A 212 -23.02 -27.20 -4.92
N GLU A 213 -22.60 -27.43 -6.19
CA GLU A 213 -21.51 -26.71 -6.80
C GLU A 213 -21.84 -25.21 -6.96
N LEU A 214 -23.07 -24.90 -7.40
CA LEU A 214 -23.53 -23.51 -7.51
C LEU A 214 -23.66 -22.84 -6.13
N ALA A 215 -24.19 -23.55 -5.13
CA ALA A 215 -24.28 -23.05 -3.76
C ALA A 215 -22.89 -22.77 -3.16
N GLY A 216 -21.90 -23.63 -3.45
CA GLY A 216 -20.52 -23.45 -3.05
C GLY A 216 -19.89 -22.18 -3.66
N LEU A 217 -20.10 -21.96 -4.97
CA LEU A 217 -19.64 -20.74 -5.64
C LEU A 217 -20.31 -19.49 -5.05
N ILE A 218 -21.65 -19.50 -4.91
CA ILE A 218 -22.38 -18.39 -4.32
C ILE A 218 -21.87 -18.08 -2.91
N GLY A 219 -21.69 -19.11 -2.08
CA GLY A 219 -21.15 -18.94 -0.73
C GLY A 219 -19.77 -18.27 -0.73
N HIS A 220 -18.88 -18.69 -1.63
CA HIS A 220 -17.55 -18.13 -1.80
C HIS A 220 -17.61 -16.64 -2.21
N GLU A 221 -18.37 -16.30 -3.26
CA GLU A 221 -18.50 -14.94 -3.77
C GLU A 221 -19.15 -13.99 -2.75
N VAL A 222 -20.16 -14.47 -2.04
CA VAL A 222 -20.82 -13.69 -0.99
C VAL A 222 -19.88 -13.34 0.16
N VAL A 223 -18.94 -14.21 0.49
CA VAL A 223 -17.91 -13.88 1.49
C VAL A 223 -17.00 -12.77 0.98
N HIS A 224 -16.63 -12.76 -0.30
CA HIS A 224 -15.86 -11.63 -0.87
C HIS A 224 -16.60 -10.30 -0.72
N VAL A 225 -17.93 -10.28 -0.92
CA VAL A 225 -18.76 -9.09 -0.67
C VAL A 225 -18.75 -8.72 0.82
N ASN A 226 -19.15 -9.67 1.69
CA ASN A 226 -19.34 -9.43 3.14
C ASN A 226 -18.05 -8.96 3.83
N GLN A 227 -16.89 -9.44 3.35
CA GLN A 227 -15.59 -9.06 3.87
C GLN A 227 -14.95 -7.88 3.12
N ARG A 228 -15.65 -7.32 2.12
CA ARG A 228 -15.16 -6.20 1.28
C ARG A 228 -13.81 -6.52 0.61
N HIS A 229 -13.57 -7.77 0.21
CA HIS A 229 -12.27 -8.22 -0.31
C HIS A 229 -11.86 -7.48 -1.57
N SER A 230 -12.80 -7.20 -2.49
CA SER A 230 -12.54 -6.46 -3.72
C SER A 230 -11.99 -5.06 -3.44
N LEU A 231 -12.61 -4.33 -2.49
CA LEU A 231 -12.13 -3.01 -2.09
C LEU A 231 -10.79 -3.07 -1.35
N LYS A 232 -10.59 -4.08 -0.48
CA LYS A 232 -9.30 -4.30 0.21
C LYS A 232 -8.18 -4.59 -0.78
N MET A 233 -8.43 -5.41 -1.81
CA MET A 233 -7.43 -5.69 -2.85
C MET A 233 -7.13 -4.48 -3.71
N LEU A 234 -8.16 -3.70 -4.09
CA LEU A 234 -7.98 -2.45 -4.82
C LEU A 234 -7.13 -1.46 -4.00
N CYS A 235 -7.44 -1.28 -2.71
CA CYS A 235 -6.62 -0.47 -1.81
C CYS A 235 -5.20 -1.01 -1.64
N ARG A 236 -5.01 -2.33 -1.62
CA ARG A 236 -3.69 -2.96 -1.52
C ARG A 236 -2.86 -2.71 -2.77
N ASN A 237 -3.46 -2.81 -3.94
CA ASN A 237 -2.80 -2.52 -5.22
C ASN A 237 -2.41 -1.03 -5.32
N LEU A 238 -3.20 -0.14 -4.70
CA LEU A 238 -2.98 1.30 -4.65
C LEU A 238 -2.27 1.77 -3.38
N ALA A 239 -1.76 0.86 -2.55
CA ALA A 239 -1.21 1.19 -1.22
C ALA A 239 -0.10 2.27 -1.26
N GLY A 240 0.68 2.34 -2.33
CA GLY A 240 1.67 3.40 -2.52
C GLY A 240 1.06 4.79 -2.64
N TYR A 241 -0.02 4.93 -3.40
CA TYR A 241 -0.76 6.19 -3.51
C TYR A 241 -1.46 6.55 -2.20
N ILE A 242 -2.11 5.57 -1.58
CA ILE A 242 -2.79 5.75 -0.29
C ILE A 242 -1.80 6.20 0.78
N PHE A 243 -0.60 5.60 0.83
CA PHE A 243 0.44 5.97 1.78
C PHE A 243 0.91 7.42 1.57
N ILE A 244 1.17 7.82 0.32
CA ILE A 244 1.59 9.19 0.00
C ILE A 244 0.47 10.18 0.35
N SER A 245 -0.76 9.92 -0.07
CA SER A 245 -1.91 10.77 0.21
C SER A 245 -2.20 10.90 1.71
N ALA A 246 -1.99 9.83 2.47
CA ALA A 246 -2.13 9.85 3.94
C ALA A 246 -1.08 10.76 4.61
N ILE A 247 0.16 10.80 4.11
CA ILE A 247 1.20 11.73 4.61
C ILE A 247 0.76 13.19 4.43
N PHE A 248 0.08 13.50 3.32
CA PHE A 248 -0.42 14.84 3.02
C PHE A 248 -1.84 15.10 3.56
N SER A 249 -2.43 14.12 4.29
CA SER A 249 -3.79 14.18 4.84
C SER A 249 -4.88 14.42 3.77
N ASP A 250 -4.65 13.90 2.55
CA ASP A 250 -5.55 14.04 1.41
C ASP A 250 -6.49 12.82 1.29
N VAL A 251 -7.54 12.80 2.08
CA VAL A 251 -8.56 11.72 2.05
C VAL A 251 -9.34 11.73 0.72
N ASN A 252 -9.62 12.90 0.15
CA ASN A 252 -10.34 12.99 -1.12
C ASN A 252 -9.50 12.45 -2.28
N GLY A 253 -8.20 12.70 -2.28
CA GLY A 253 -7.27 12.13 -3.24
C GLY A 253 -7.22 10.60 -3.17
N ILE A 254 -7.28 10.02 -1.97
CA ILE A 254 -7.37 8.55 -1.79
C ILE A 254 -8.62 8.01 -2.48
N MET A 255 -9.79 8.58 -2.20
CA MET A 255 -11.06 8.12 -2.78
C MET A 255 -11.10 8.30 -4.30
N ALA A 256 -10.58 9.42 -4.82
CA ALA A 256 -10.50 9.67 -6.26
C ALA A 256 -9.63 8.63 -6.98
N VAL A 257 -8.42 8.33 -6.46
CA VAL A 257 -7.53 7.32 -7.07
C VAL A 257 -8.15 5.92 -7.04
N ILE A 258 -8.86 5.56 -5.98
CA ILE A 258 -9.57 4.28 -5.91
C ILE A 258 -10.71 4.24 -6.95
N ALA A 259 -11.49 5.31 -7.07
CA ALA A 259 -12.57 5.41 -8.04
C ALA A 259 -12.06 5.34 -9.49
N ASP A 260 -10.97 6.03 -9.81
CA ASP A 260 -10.34 6.00 -11.12
C ASP A 260 -9.83 4.60 -11.53
N ASN A 261 -9.59 3.74 -10.54
CA ASN A 261 -9.15 2.35 -10.76
C ASN A 261 -10.27 1.31 -10.61
N ALA A 262 -11.53 1.72 -10.47
CA ALA A 262 -12.66 0.82 -10.32
C ALA A 262 -12.86 -0.13 -11.52
N HIS A 263 -12.42 0.25 -12.72
CA HIS A 263 -12.47 -0.58 -13.92
C HIS A 263 -11.66 -1.90 -13.81
N ASN A 264 -10.76 -2.01 -12.81
CA ASN A 264 -9.99 -3.24 -12.58
C ASN A 264 -10.68 -4.21 -11.62
N LEU A 265 -11.89 -3.93 -11.13
CA LEU A 265 -12.56 -4.75 -10.11
C LEU A 265 -12.77 -6.21 -10.56
N ASN A 266 -13.12 -6.45 -11.81
CA ASN A 266 -13.33 -7.79 -12.36
C ASN A 266 -12.04 -8.58 -12.63
N SER A 267 -10.89 -7.93 -12.58
CA SER A 267 -9.57 -8.55 -12.84
C SER A 267 -8.68 -8.59 -11.58
N LEU A 268 -9.24 -8.30 -10.41
CA LEU A 268 -8.50 -8.38 -9.16
C LEU A 268 -8.14 -9.84 -8.85
N SER A 269 -6.88 -10.09 -8.55
CA SER A 269 -6.43 -11.37 -7.99
C SER A 269 -6.40 -11.28 -6.47
N PHE A 270 -7.15 -12.15 -5.80
CA PHE A 270 -7.24 -12.15 -4.35
C PHE A 270 -5.99 -12.76 -3.71
N SER A 271 -5.68 -12.30 -2.49
CA SER A 271 -4.60 -12.89 -1.71
C SER A 271 -5.01 -14.28 -1.21
N ARG A 272 -4.03 -15.16 -1.01
CA ARG A 272 -4.28 -16.50 -0.44
C ARG A 272 -5.02 -16.47 0.90
N GLU A 273 -4.86 -15.41 1.66
CA GLU A 273 -5.56 -15.19 2.93
C GLU A 273 -7.05 -14.94 2.71
N TYR A 274 -7.40 -14.08 1.76
CA TYR A 274 -8.80 -13.78 1.42
C TYR A 274 -9.49 -14.96 0.75
N GLU A 275 -8.78 -15.71 -0.10
CA GLU A 275 -9.29 -16.95 -0.67
C GLU A 275 -9.60 -17.98 0.43
N ARG A 276 -8.66 -18.17 1.36
CA ARG A 276 -8.87 -19.08 2.48
C ARG A 276 -10.05 -18.68 3.37
N GLU A 277 -10.22 -17.37 3.59
CA GLU A 277 -11.37 -16.85 4.34
C GLU A 277 -12.69 -17.11 3.58
N ALA A 278 -12.68 -16.87 2.25
CA ALA A 278 -13.85 -17.10 1.39
C ALA A 278 -14.23 -18.59 1.33
N ASP A 279 -13.24 -19.46 1.20
CA ASP A 279 -13.47 -20.91 1.19
C ASP A 279 -14.05 -21.45 2.51
N HIS A 280 -13.42 -21.10 3.63
CA HIS A 280 -13.89 -21.59 4.95
C HIS A 280 -15.27 -21.05 5.30
N LYS A 281 -15.52 -19.75 5.10
CA LYS A 281 -16.82 -19.16 5.39
C LYS A 281 -17.87 -19.59 4.39
N GLY A 282 -17.49 -19.76 3.11
CA GLY A 282 -18.39 -20.30 2.07
C GLY A 282 -18.82 -21.72 2.38
N ALA A 283 -17.88 -22.61 2.74
CA ALA A 283 -18.21 -23.96 3.19
C ALA A 283 -19.09 -23.95 4.46
N ALA A 284 -18.83 -23.05 5.41
CA ALA A 284 -19.68 -22.87 6.58
C ALA A 284 -21.11 -22.43 6.22
N LEU A 285 -21.28 -21.56 5.22
CA LEU A 285 -22.61 -21.18 4.70
C LEU A 285 -23.34 -22.37 4.08
N MET A 286 -22.64 -23.25 3.34
CA MET A 286 -23.25 -24.48 2.82
C MET A 286 -23.74 -25.38 3.95
N ILE A 287 -22.91 -25.61 4.97
CA ILE A 287 -23.26 -26.38 6.17
C ILE A 287 -24.47 -25.77 6.87
N GLN A 288 -24.51 -24.46 7.06
CA GLN A 288 -25.64 -23.76 7.67
C GLN A 288 -26.95 -23.99 6.90
N ASN A 289 -26.86 -24.03 5.57
CA ASN A 289 -28.01 -24.29 4.69
C ASN A 289 -28.31 -25.78 4.49
N ARG A 290 -27.63 -26.68 5.21
CA ARG A 290 -27.73 -28.16 5.10
C ARG A 290 -27.39 -28.68 3.71
N ILE A 291 -26.53 -27.97 2.97
CA ILE A 291 -26.03 -28.36 1.65
C ILE A 291 -24.68 -29.05 1.83
N ASP A 292 -24.41 -30.09 1.04
CA ASP A 292 -23.14 -30.82 1.08
C ASP A 292 -21.97 -29.89 0.69
N PRO A 293 -21.10 -29.53 1.65
CA PRO A 293 -19.99 -28.60 1.38
C PRO A 293 -18.94 -29.18 0.41
N TYR A 294 -18.93 -30.49 0.17
CA TYR A 294 -18.08 -31.09 -0.86
C TYR A 294 -18.44 -30.63 -2.27
N GLY A 295 -19.63 -30.01 -2.48
CA GLY A 295 -19.98 -29.37 -3.76
C GLY A 295 -18.94 -28.33 -4.19
N MET A 296 -18.43 -27.53 -3.25
CA MET A 296 -17.38 -26.55 -3.53
C MET A 296 -16.08 -27.23 -4.03
N LEU A 297 -15.65 -28.30 -3.37
CA LEU A 297 -14.47 -29.06 -3.79
C LEU A 297 -14.64 -29.68 -5.18
N LYS A 298 -15.80 -30.30 -5.43
CA LYS A 298 -16.12 -30.93 -6.72
C LYS A 298 -16.07 -29.90 -7.86
N LEU A 299 -16.57 -28.67 -7.62
CA LEU A 299 -16.43 -27.60 -8.61
C LEU A 299 -14.97 -27.28 -8.90
N PHE A 300 -14.15 -27.12 -7.86
CA PHE A 300 -12.71 -26.77 -8.03
C PHE A 300 -11.93 -27.90 -8.72
N GLU A 301 -12.17 -29.16 -8.36
CA GLU A 301 -11.59 -30.33 -9.03
C GLU A 301 -11.94 -30.34 -10.53
N ARG A 302 -13.22 -30.16 -10.85
CA ARG A 302 -13.70 -30.12 -12.23
C ARG A 302 -13.07 -29.00 -13.04
N LEU A 303 -12.94 -27.81 -12.45
CA LEU A 303 -12.31 -26.67 -13.12
C LEU A 303 -10.80 -26.87 -13.31
N GLN A 304 -10.13 -27.64 -12.44
CA GLN A 304 -8.71 -27.97 -12.52
C GLN A 304 -8.41 -29.04 -13.58
N ASP A 305 -9.29 -30.05 -13.72
CA ASP A 305 -9.11 -31.21 -14.60
C ASP A 305 -9.46 -30.91 -16.08
N ASP A 306 -9.95 -29.72 -16.38
CA ASP A 306 -10.40 -29.36 -17.73
C ASP A 306 -9.20 -29.06 -18.64
N GLU A 307 -8.71 -30.11 -19.35
CA GLU A 307 -7.52 -30.06 -20.23
C GLU A 307 -7.67 -29.14 -21.45
N ASP A 308 -8.89 -28.75 -21.83
CA ASP A 308 -9.18 -27.93 -23.02
C ASP A 308 -8.97 -26.44 -22.81
N PHE A 309 -8.51 -26.01 -21.63
CA PHE A 309 -8.42 -24.60 -21.27
C PHE A 309 -6.99 -24.03 -21.15
N VAL A 310 -6.74 -23.00 -21.92
CA VAL A 310 -5.90 -21.85 -21.51
C VAL A 310 -6.43 -21.40 -20.14
N VAL A 311 -5.59 -21.37 -19.11
CA VAL A 311 -5.89 -21.08 -17.69
C VAL A 311 -7.19 -20.28 -17.55
N PRO A 312 -8.27 -20.82 -16.98
CA PRO A 312 -9.54 -20.11 -16.88
C PRO A 312 -9.35 -18.75 -16.24
N GLU A 313 -10.06 -17.73 -16.71
CA GLU A 313 -9.98 -16.38 -16.17
C GLU A 313 -10.29 -16.37 -14.66
N PHE A 314 -11.16 -17.29 -14.22
CA PHE A 314 -11.45 -17.58 -12.82
C PHE A 314 -10.17 -17.90 -12.01
N PHE A 315 -9.23 -18.65 -12.55
CA PHE A 315 -7.98 -18.95 -11.84
C PHE A 315 -7.00 -17.78 -11.76
N SER A 316 -7.17 -16.78 -12.61
CA SER A 316 -6.39 -15.54 -12.52
C SER A 316 -6.82 -14.67 -11.34
N SER A 317 -8.12 -14.66 -11.04
CA SER A 317 -8.70 -13.95 -9.88
C SER A 317 -8.71 -14.81 -8.61
N HIS A 318 -9.00 -16.12 -8.73
CA HIS A 318 -9.12 -17.11 -7.65
C HIS A 318 -8.16 -18.30 -7.87
N PRO A 319 -6.86 -18.16 -7.61
CA PRO A 319 -5.90 -19.23 -7.87
C PRO A 319 -6.24 -20.52 -7.13
N ILE A 320 -6.62 -21.58 -7.87
CA ILE A 320 -6.82 -22.91 -7.30
C ILE A 320 -5.45 -23.59 -7.21
N THR A 321 -5.16 -24.13 -6.04
CA THR A 321 -3.92 -24.86 -5.76
C THR A 321 -4.25 -26.13 -4.97
N ASP A 322 -3.44 -27.18 -5.11
CA ASP A 322 -3.60 -28.41 -4.33
C ASP A 322 -3.70 -28.13 -2.82
N ASN A 323 -2.95 -27.15 -2.36
CA ASN A 323 -2.96 -26.69 -0.99
C ASN A 323 -4.32 -26.08 -0.58
N ARG A 324 -5.03 -25.43 -1.53
CA ARG A 324 -6.36 -24.84 -1.31
C ARG A 324 -7.39 -25.95 -1.15
N MET A 325 -7.39 -26.93 -2.02
CA MET A 325 -8.28 -28.08 -1.95
C MET A 325 -8.06 -28.89 -0.66
N GLN A 326 -6.79 -29.13 -0.30
CA GLN A 326 -6.45 -29.84 0.93
C GLN A 326 -7.00 -29.16 2.19
N TYR A 327 -6.82 -27.86 2.37
CA TYR A 327 -7.29 -27.21 3.59
C TYR A 327 -8.82 -27.05 3.65
N ILE A 328 -9.50 -26.99 2.50
CA ILE A 328 -10.98 -27.02 2.45
C ILE A 328 -11.45 -28.40 2.88
N GLU A 329 -10.86 -29.45 2.35
CA GLU A 329 -11.18 -30.84 2.73
C GLU A 329 -10.93 -31.09 4.22
N GLU A 330 -9.76 -30.64 4.74
CA GLU A 330 -9.46 -30.71 6.17
C GLU A 330 -10.50 -29.97 7.03
N TYR A 331 -10.95 -28.78 6.58
CA TYR A 331 -11.98 -28.01 7.26
C TYR A 331 -13.32 -28.78 7.29
N ILE A 332 -13.79 -29.23 6.11
CA ILE A 332 -15.08 -29.93 5.97
C ILE A 332 -15.08 -31.22 6.81
N SER A 333 -13.99 -32.01 6.73
CA SER A 333 -13.89 -33.26 7.47
C SER A 333 -13.81 -33.09 9.01
N GLY A 334 -13.41 -31.92 9.49
CA GLY A 334 -13.41 -31.55 10.89
C GLY A 334 -14.76 -31.11 11.45
N GLU A 335 -15.69 -30.75 10.58
CA GLU A 335 -17.02 -30.25 10.94
C GLU A 335 -18.04 -31.40 11.05
N LYS A 336 -19.00 -31.23 11.95
CA LYS A 336 -20.14 -32.13 12.05
C LYS A 336 -21.35 -31.45 11.38
N TYR A 337 -21.78 -32.02 10.28
CA TYR A 337 -22.97 -31.52 9.55
C TYR A 337 -23.84 -32.65 9.04
N GLU A 338 -25.08 -32.32 8.76
CA GLU A 338 -26.05 -33.20 8.08
C GLU A 338 -26.52 -32.45 6.82
N ALA A 339 -26.20 -33.02 5.66
CA ALA A 339 -26.67 -32.51 4.39
C ALA A 339 -28.00 -33.15 4.04
N GLU A 340 -28.91 -32.34 3.51
CA GLU A 340 -30.23 -32.79 3.05
C GLU A 340 -30.39 -32.41 1.57
N HIS A 341 -30.97 -33.30 0.78
CA HIS A 341 -31.30 -32.97 -0.61
C HIS A 341 -32.39 -31.90 -0.66
N ASN A 342 -32.17 -30.85 -1.44
CA ASN A 342 -33.12 -29.76 -1.61
C ASN A 342 -33.73 -29.78 -3.02
N ASP A 343 -34.92 -30.33 -3.15
CA ASP A 343 -35.64 -30.47 -4.43
C ASP A 343 -35.88 -29.11 -5.12
N SER A 344 -36.09 -28.04 -4.34
CA SER A 344 -36.31 -26.70 -4.88
C SER A 344 -35.04 -26.10 -5.49
N LEU A 345 -33.91 -26.19 -4.80
CA LEU A 345 -32.63 -25.75 -5.32
C LEU A 345 -32.19 -26.57 -6.54
N SER A 346 -32.40 -27.91 -6.47
CA SER A 346 -32.14 -28.82 -7.60
C SER A 346 -32.97 -28.44 -8.81
N GLY A 347 -34.26 -28.16 -8.63
CA GLY A 347 -35.14 -27.76 -9.74
C GLY A 347 -34.72 -26.43 -10.39
N LEU A 348 -34.36 -25.41 -9.59
CA LEU A 348 -33.87 -24.13 -10.10
C LEU A 348 -32.52 -24.28 -10.82
N PHE A 349 -31.64 -25.14 -10.33
CA PHE A 349 -30.38 -25.43 -11.01
C PHE A 349 -30.62 -26.08 -12.38
N GLU A 350 -31.52 -27.05 -12.48
CA GLU A 350 -31.90 -27.68 -13.74
C GLU A 350 -32.54 -26.68 -14.74
N GLU A 351 -33.23 -25.65 -14.25
CA GLU A 351 -33.75 -24.57 -15.08
C GLU A 351 -32.61 -23.68 -15.59
N LEU A 352 -31.61 -23.35 -14.76
CA LEU A 352 -30.42 -22.59 -15.17
C LEU A 352 -29.61 -23.29 -16.27
N LYS A 353 -29.67 -24.63 -16.31
CA LYS A 353 -28.91 -25.45 -17.29
C LYS A 353 -29.61 -25.57 -18.66
N LYS A 354 -30.85 -25.11 -18.80
CA LYS A 354 -31.56 -25.08 -20.07
C LYS A 354 -31.15 -23.87 -20.91
#